data_0d2d65d40adf8ccd07967aea06d95e21
#
_entry.id   0d2d65d40adf8ccd07967aea06d95e21
#
_cell.length_a   1.000
_cell.length_b   1.000
_cell.length_c   1.000
_cell.angle_alpha   90.00
_cell.angle_beta   90.00
_cell.angle_gamma   90.00
#
_symmetry.space_group_name_H-M   'P 1'
#
loop_
_entity.id
_entity.type
_entity.pdbx_description
1 polymer ?
#
loop_
_entity_poly.entity_id
_entity_poly.type
_entity_poly.pdbx_seq_one_letter_code
_entity_poly.pdbx_strand_id
1 'polypeptide(L)'
;MTQRRRTSKAKAKRRFGRRAFLAGAGAAACAATGWYLRQKSDADHTAASGQDTPPAPNPALPAGEWRAVWVSYLDWALLDFSTEDTFRAGAAQMLDNCAGLGLNTVLAQVRPFGDALYRSSLFPWSHLCTGVQGKDPGFDPLDVFLTEAHRRGIGVEAWVNPYRLRSSAAWPPNLAENNLANTHPDWLCTAGEGLYLNPAVPAAADYVVQGVAELLQNYPVDGIHFDDYFYPTTDAAVDAVQFAASGAADLAAWRRQNVTALVAKVYRTVKAADPTLRFGISPQGNPDNDLDQQYSDVTAWLAAGGEEKVIDYLCPQVYWGYGFALHSGSTRFAFENIVPAWLAYPRAGDVALYFGLGAYRVGTGDGGANPDSVSGWSTGSALAAQVKDLRQQAAGGWALYRYGSLFGPEAPALAGAECAALRALNK
;
A
#
# COMPACT_ATOMS: atom_id res chain seq x y z
N MET A 1 -26.35 39.01 53.99
CA MET A 1 -25.60 39.49 52.84
C MET A 1 -24.54 38.45 52.53
N THR A 2 -24.81 37.50 51.63
CA THR A 2 -23.83 36.46 51.29
C THR A 2 -24.03 36.08 49.83
N GLN A 3 -23.08 36.51 48.96
CA GLN A 3 -23.07 36.19 47.54
C GLN A 3 -22.64 34.73 47.33
N ARG A 4 -23.50 33.95 46.69
CA ARG A 4 -23.17 32.62 46.17
C ARG A 4 -22.52 32.73 44.77
N ARG A 5 -21.28 32.35 44.68
CA ARG A 5 -20.57 32.11 43.40
C ARG A 5 -21.07 30.79 42.75
N ARG A 6 -21.63 30.89 41.54
CA ARG A 6 -21.92 29.75 40.67
C ARG A 6 -20.65 29.45 39.86
N THR A 7 -20.09 28.28 40.09
CA THR A 7 -19.02 27.73 39.22
C THR A 7 -19.67 26.97 38.09
N SER A 8 -19.49 27.44 36.86
CA SER A 8 -19.85 26.71 35.66
C SER A 8 -18.79 25.63 35.34
N LYS A 9 -19.20 24.36 35.37
CA LYS A 9 -18.38 23.25 34.87
C LYS A 9 -18.47 23.24 33.35
N ALA A 10 -17.41 23.65 32.67
CA ALA A 10 -17.23 23.44 31.24
C ALA A 10 -17.01 21.95 30.97
N LYS A 11 -17.88 21.31 30.19
CA LYS A 11 -17.68 19.95 29.68
C LYS A 11 -16.60 19.98 28.61
N ALA A 12 -15.42 19.42 28.90
CA ALA A 12 -14.41 19.15 27.91
C ALA A 12 -14.91 18.07 26.96
N LYS A 13 -15.14 18.43 25.71
CA LYS A 13 -15.36 17.46 24.60
C LYS A 13 -14.04 16.74 24.35
N ARG A 14 -13.95 15.46 24.71
CA ARG A 14 -12.85 14.59 24.30
C ARG A 14 -12.91 14.41 22.78
N ARG A 15 -12.02 15.06 22.05
CA ARG A 15 -11.70 14.76 20.67
C ARG A 15 -10.87 13.48 20.68
N PHE A 16 -11.45 12.36 20.30
CA PHE A 16 -10.72 11.17 19.90
C PHE A 16 -10.12 11.43 18.51
N GLY A 17 -8.89 11.87 18.48
CA GLY A 17 -8.18 12.17 17.25
C GLY A 17 -7.30 11.00 16.84
N ARG A 18 -7.07 10.90 15.55
CA ARG A 18 -6.17 10.05 14.74
C ARG A 18 -4.81 9.65 15.34
N ARG A 19 -4.47 10.06 16.57
CA ARG A 19 -3.17 9.81 17.22
C ARG A 19 -2.87 8.35 17.54
N ALA A 20 -3.88 7.48 17.65
CA ALA A 20 -3.67 6.08 18.02
C ALA A 20 -3.15 5.20 16.86
N PHE A 21 -3.41 5.56 15.60
CA PHE A 21 -3.02 4.74 14.44
C PHE A 21 -1.56 4.96 14.01
N LEU A 22 -1.03 6.18 14.18
CA LEU A 22 0.35 6.53 13.79
C LEU A 22 1.40 6.18 14.88
N ALA A 23 0.99 6.17 16.17
CA ALA A 23 1.91 5.83 17.25
C ALA A 23 2.26 4.33 17.30
N GLY A 24 1.37 3.44 16.83
CA GLY A 24 1.62 2.00 16.77
C GLY A 24 2.67 1.58 15.74
N ALA A 25 2.71 2.29 14.59
CA ALA A 25 3.65 1.96 13.51
C ALA A 25 5.11 2.36 13.82
N GLY A 26 5.30 3.46 14.56
CA GLY A 26 6.64 3.93 14.91
C GLY A 26 7.34 3.11 16.00
N ALA A 27 6.57 2.59 16.97
CA ALA A 27 7.11 1.80 18.06
C ALA A 27 7.49 0.38 17.63
N ALA A 28 6.77 -0.21 16.66
CA ALA A 28 7.09 -1.53 16.12
C ALA A 28 8.41 -1.56 15.34
N ALA A 29 8.73 -0.47 14.59
CA ALA A 29 9.98 -0.38 13.83
C ALA A 29 11.24 -0.32 14.72
N CYS A 30 11.15 0.31 15.90
CA CYS A 30 12.28 0.39 16.82
C CYS A 30 12.52 -0.90 17.62
N ALA A 31 11.48 -1.71 17.86
CA ALA A 31 11.63 -2.98 18.58
C ALA A 31 12.21 -4.09 17.68
N ALA A 32 11.87 -4.09 16.38
CA ALA A 32 12.34 -5.09 15.42
C ALA A 32 13.87 -5.03 15.18
N THR A 33 14.44 -3.83 15.14
CA THR A 33 15.90 -3.63 14.97
C THR A 33 16.71 -4.09 16.18
N GLY A 34 16.20 -3.89 17.40
CA GLY A 34 16.90 -4.32 18.62
C GLY A 34 16.91 -5.83 18.83
N TRP A 35 15.89 -6.54 18.35
CA TRP A 35 15.77 -7.98 18.50
C TRP A 35 16.59 -8.75 17.45
N TYR A 36 16.65 -8.21 16.22
CA TYR A 36 17.42 -8.79 15.11
C TYR A 36 18.93 -8.87 15.40
N LEU A 37 19.48 -7.86 16.10
CA LEU A 37 20.89 -7.85 16.47
C LEU A 37 21.25 -8.86 17.58
N ARG A 38 20.25 -9.35 18.33
CA ARG A 38 20.47 -10.28 19.43
C ARG A 38 20.43 -11.77 19.01
N GLN A 39 19.80 -12.10 17.87
CA GLN A 39 19.74 -13.48 17.36
C GLN A 39 20.93 -13.88 16.47
N LYS A 40 21.78 -12.91 16.05
CA LYS A 40 22.92 -13.19 15.17
C LYS A 40 24.09 -13.93 15.86
N SER A 41 24.02 -14.21 17.18
CA SER A 41 25.12 -14.82 17.93
C SER A 41 25.07 -16.37 18.04
N ASP A 42 23.96 -17.02 17.66
CA ASP A 42 23.75 -18.43 17.98
C ASP A 42 23.48 -19.39 16.80
N ALA A 43 23.70 -18.96 15.53
CA ALA A 43 23.48 -19.81 14.37
C ALA A 43 24.78 -19.98 13.56
N ASP A 44 25.63 -20.89 14.00
CA ASP A 44 26.72 -21.43 13.20
C ASP A 44 26.43 -22.86 12.75
N HIS A 45 26.62 -23.06 11.41
CA HIS A 45 26.84 -24.31 10.67
C HIS A 45 25.71 -25.32 10.45
N THR A 46 25.23 -25.42 9.21
CA THR A 46 25.56 -26.57 8.33
C THR A 46 25.14 -26.25 6.88
N ALA A 47 26.12 -26.12 5.99
CA ALA A 47 25.91 -26.05 4.55
C ALA A 47 25.74 -27.49 4.00
N ALA A 48 24.58 -27.77 3.40
CA ALA A 48 24.39 -28.96 2.56
C ALA A 48 24.17 -28.47 1.12
N SER A 49 25.07 -28.83 0.24
CA SER A 49 25.00 -28.64 -1.21
C SER A 49 23.87 -29.48 -1.79
N GLY A 50 22.71 -28.85 -2.07
CA GLY A 50 21.61 -29.47 -2.83
C GLY A 50 21.58 -28.89 -4.23
N GLN A 51 21.55 -29.76 -5.25
CA GLN A 51 21.35 -29.38 -6.65
C GLN A 51 20.04 -28.64 -6.83
N ASP A 52 20.11 -27.44 -7.44
CA ASP A 52 18.96 -26.62 -7.81
C ASP A 52 18.11 -27.32 -8.90
N THR A 53 17.14 -28.08 -8.47
CA THR A 53 16.04 -28.48 -9.34
C THR A 53 15.01 -27.33 -9.31
N PRO A 54 14.59 -26.77 -10.47
CA PRO A 54 13.54 -25.75 -10.47
C PRO A 54 12.29 -26.30 -9.77
N PRO A 55 11.60 -25.50 -8.92
CA PRO A 55 10.36 -25.95 -8.30
C PRO A 55 9.36 -26.34 -9.40
N ALA A 56 8.64 -27.44 -9.17
CA ALA A 56 7.59 -27.91 -10.08
C ALA A 56 6.56 -26.75 -10.29
N PRO A 57 6.06 -26.56 -11.52
CA PRO A 57 5.06 -25.55 -11.80
C PRO A 57 3.86 -25.73 -10.87
N ASN A 58 3.36 -24.62 -10.32
CA ASN A 58 2.15 -24.64 -9.50
C ASN A 58 1.01 -25.37 -10.23
N PRO A 59 0.23 -26.22 -9.55
CA PRO A 59 -0.95 -26.82 -10.16
C PRO A 59 -1.85 -25.73 -10.72
N ALA A 60 -2.52 -26.03 -11.85
CA ALA A 60 -3.31 -25.07 -12.61
C ALA A 60 -4.29 -24.29 -11.73
N LEU A 61 -3.93 -23.05 -11.47
CA LEU A 61 -4.76 -22.10 -10.72
C LEU A 61 -5.94 -21.67 -11.59
N PRO A 62 -7.09 -21.23 -11.01
CA PRO A 62 -8.19 -20.73 -11.81
C PRO A 62 -7.66 -19.69 -12.82
N ALA A 63 -7.81 -19.97 -14.10
CA ALA A 63 -7.26 -19.14 -15.16
C ALA A 63 -7.75 -17.70 -15.01
N GLY A 64 -6.82 -16.75 -14.92
CA GLY A 64 -7.12 -15.32 -14.91
C GLY A 64 -7.37 -14.70 -13.52
N GLU A 65 -7.41 -15.46 -12.42
CA GLU A 65 -7.54 -14.84 -11.09
C GLU A 65 -6.26 -14.13 -10.68
N TRP A 66 -6.37 -12.84 -10.36
CA TRP A 66 -5.27 -12.07 -9.82
C TRP A 66 -5.15 -12.31 -8.29
N ARG A 67 -3.99 -12.78 -7.83
CA ARG A 67 -3.71 -13.12 -6.43
C ARG A 67 -2.44 -12.43 -6.00
N ALA A 68 -2.57 -11.37 -5.23
CA ALA A 68 -1.46 -10.51 -4.92
C ALA A 68 -1.17 -10.41 -3.42
N VAL A 69 0.00 -9.84 -3.10
CA VAL A 69 0.38 -9.40 -1.77
C VAL A 69 1.14 -8.09 -1.86
N TRP A 70 0.87 -7.18 -0.92
CA TRP A 70 1.68 -5.98 -0.76
C TRP A 70 2.95 -6.30 0.01
N VAL A 71 4.08 -5.89 -0.57
CA VAL A 71 5.39 -5.81 0.06
C VAL A 71 5.69 -4.34 0.29
N SER A 72 5.41 -3.87 1.51
CA SER A 72 5.54 -2.47 1.91
C SER A 72 6.97 -2.13 2.34
N TYR A 73 7.24 -0.86 2.59
CA TYR A 73 8.52 -0.43 3.17
C TYR A 73 8.85 -1.13 4.50
N LEU A 74 7.84 -1.56 5.26
CA LEU A 74 8.02 -2.35 6.48
C LEU A 74 8.48 -3.78 6.20
N ASP A 75 8.13 -4.33 5.04
CA ASP A 75 8.54 -5.66 4.62
C ASP A 75 9.93 -5.64 3.99
N TRP A 76 10.27 -4.59 3.24
CA TRP A 76 11.64 -4.34 2.79
C TRP A 76 12.63 -4.23 3.95
N ALA A 77 12.22 -3.62 5.07
CA ALA A 77 13.04 -3.53 6.29
C ALA A 77 13.35 -4.89 6.94
N LEU A 78 12.71 -5.97 6.52
CA LEU A 78 13.03 -7.35 6.97
C LEU A 78 14.19 -7.97 6.18
N LEU A 79 14.60 -7.37 5.07
CA LEU A 79 15.68 -7.88 4.21
C LEU A 79 17.04 -7.32 4.64
N ASP A 80 18.08 -8.11 4.44
CA ASP A 80 19.47 -7.71 4.73
C ASP A 80 20.10 -7.10 3.47
N PHE A 81 20.25 -5.78 3.47
CA PHE A 81 20.88 -5.01 2.39
C PHE A 81 22.43 -4.93 2.49
N SER A 82 23.05 -5.68 3.38
CA SER A 82 24.51 -5.60 3.59
C SER A 82 25.33 -6.03 2.37
N THR A 83 24.82 -6.99 1.59
CA THR A 83 25.37 -7.42 0.30
C THR A 83 24.25 -7.82 -0.65
N GLU A 84 24.55 -7.86 -1.95
CA GLU A 84 23.60 -8.36 -2.95
C GLU A 84 23.18 -9.80 -2.66
N ASP A 85 24.11 -10.68 -2.27
CA ASP A 85 23.84 -12.09 -2.00
C ASP A 85 22.90 -12.28 -0.81
N THR A 86 23.10 -11.55 0.29
CA THR A 86 22.21 -11.63 1.47
C THR A 86 20.83 -11.08 1.14
N PHE A 87 20.75 -9.98 0.39
CA PHE A 87 19.49 -9.43 -0.09
C PHE A 87 18.76 -10.40 -1.01
N ARG A 88 19.47 -10.98 -2.00
CA ARG A 88 18.94 -11.97 -2.94
C ARG A 88 18.37 -13.19 -2.22
N ALA A 89 19.10 -13.72 -1.23
CA ALA A 89 18.63 -14.86 -0.44
C ALA A 89 17.33 -14.53 0.33
N GLY A 90 17.25 -13.36 0.94
CA GLY A 90 16.03 -12.88 1.62
C GLY A 90 14.87 -12.66 0.66
N ALA A 91 15.10 -12.02 -0.48
CA ALA A 91 14.11 -11.82 -1.52
C ALA A 91 13.60 -13.15 -2.10
N ALA A 92 14.49 -14.09 -2.37
CA ALA A 92 14.14 -15.43 -2.82
C ALA A 92 13.22 -16.15 -1.82
N GLN A 93 13.55 -16.13 -0.53
CA GLN A 93 12.72 -16.72 0.51
C GLN A 93 11.33 -16.04 0.59
N MET A 94 11.28 -14.70 0.48
CA MET A 94 10.02 -13.95 0.44
C MET A 94 9.14 -14.41 -0.72
N LEU A 95 9.71 -14.53 -1.89
CA LEU A 95 9.01 -14.93 -3.11
C LEU A 95 8.63 -16.42 -3.11
N ASP A 96 9.43 -17.31 -2.49
CA ASP A 96 9.06 -18.71 -2.26
C ASP A 96 7.85 -18.83 -1.35
N ASN A 97 7.75 -18.01 -0.30
CA ASN A 97 6.56 -17.94 0.54
C ASN A 97 5.33 -17.48 -0.26
N CYS A 98 5.48 -16.49 -1.13
CA CYS A 98 4.41 -16.02 -2.03
C CYS A 98 3.96 -17.13 -2.99
N ALA A 99 4.90 -17.75 -3.70
CA ALA A 99 4.63 -18.88 -4.59
C ALA A 99 3.95 -20.05 -3.85
N GLY A 100 4.42 -20.36 -2.65
CA GLY A 100 3.86 -21.39 -1.79
C GLY A 100 2.42 -21.12 -1.33
N LEU A 101 1.96 -19.88 -1.34
CA LEU A 101 0.54 -19.50 -1.16
C LEU A 101 -0.27 -19.53 -2.46
N GLY A 102 0.36 -19.73 -3.60
CA GLY A 102 -0.27 -19.64 -4.91
C GLY A 102 -0.50 -18.20 -5.38
N LEU A 103 0.26 -17.23 -4.84
CA LEU A 103 0.23 -15.85 -5.31
C LEU A 103 0.95 -15.74 -6.65
N ASN A 104 0.43 -14.89 -7.54
CA ASN A 104 1.00 -14.67 -8.86
C ASN A 104 1.47 -13.23 -9.09
N THR A 105 1.26 -12.34 -8.11
CA THR A 105 1.65 -10.93 -8.20
C THR A 105 2.15 -10.42 -6.85
N VAL A 106 3.18 -9.58 -6.88
CA VAL A 106 3.63 -8.79 -5.74
C VAL A 106 3.49 -7.31 -6.06
N LEU A 107 2.84 -6.57 -5.18
CA LEU A 107 2.78 -5.11 -5.19
C LEU A 107 3.94 -4.58 -4.33
N ALA A 108 5.08 -4.33 -4.97
CA ALA A 108 6.33 -3.98 -4.30
C ALA A 108 6.47 -2.47 -4.14
N GLN A 109 6.46 -1.96 -2.90
CA GLN A 109 6.58 -0.52 -2.62
C GLN A 109 8.00 -0.01 -2.88
N VAL A 110 8.26 0.38 -4.11
CA VAL A 110 9.60 0.78 -4.56
C VAL A 110 9.91 2.26 -4.30
N ARG A 111 8.86 3.08 -4.04
CA ARG A 111 9.01 4.51 -3.74
C ARG A 111 8.07 4.95 -2.61
N PRO A 112 8.46 4.70 -1.33
CA PRO A 112 7.61 5.02 -0.18
C PRO A 112 7.66 6.48 0.28
N PHE A 113 8.78 7.21 0.10
CA PHE A 113 9.05 8.51 0.75
C PHE A 113 9.74 9.55 -0.14
N GLY A 114 9.43 9.61 -1.41
CA GLY A 114 10.16 10.47 -2.35
C GLY A 114 11.63 10.06 -2.50
N ASP A 115 11.91 8.82 -2.24
CA ASP A 115 13.18 8.11 -2.43
C ASP A 115 12.92 6.81 -3.20
N ALA A 116 13.96 6.10 -3.62
CA ALA A 116 13.83 4.93 -4.46
C ALA A 116 14.59 3.72 -3.89
N LEU A 117 13.98 2.53 -3.97
CA LEU A 117 14.61 1.23 -3.74
C LEU A 117 15.23 0.67 -5.04
N TYR A 118 15.55 1.58 -5.96
CA TYR A 118 16.13 1.27 -7.27
C TYR A 118 17.05 2.41 -7.71
N ARG A 119 17.90 2.17 -8.68
CA ARG A 119 18.77 3.21 -9.25
C ARG A 119 17.94 4.21 -10.03
N SER A 120 17.88 5.45 -9.53
CA SER A 120 17.15 6.55 -10.12
C SER A 120 18.05 7.75 -10.36
N SER A 121 17.81 8.48 -11.46
CA SER A 121 18.40 9.78 -11.72
C SER A 121 17.61 10.92 -11.08
N LEU A 122 16.36 10.66 -10.67
CA LEU A 122 15.41 11.64 -10.14
C LEU A 122 15.34 11.59 -8.61
N PHE A 123 15.41 10.41 -8.02
CA PHE A 123 15.19 10.19 -6.58
C PHE A 123 16.46 9.71 -5.89
N PRO A 124 16.71 10.16 -4.65
CA PRO A 124 17.79 9.58 -3.84
C PRO A 124 17.51 8.10 -3.51
N TRP A 125 18.56 7.33 -3.28
CA TRP A 125 18.44 6.00 -2.69
C TRP A 125 17.65 6.03 -1.38
N SER A 126 16.76 5.06 -1.19
CA SER A 126 16.00 4.96 0.04
C SER A 126 16.92 4.70 1.25
N HIS A 127 16.60 5.35 2.37
CA HIS A 127 17.25 5.08 3.66
C HIS A 127 17.10 3.61 4.10
N LEU A 128 16.11 2.88 3.60
CA LEU A 128 15.90 1.46 3.89
C LEU A 128 17.09 0.60 3.43
N CYS A 129 17.76 1.01 2.36
CA CYS A 129 18.89 0.25 1.80
C CYS A 129 20.13 0.28 2.71
N THR A 130 20.40 1.41 3.37
CA THR A 130 21.67 1.62 4.07
C THR A 130 21.53 2.29 5.44
N GLY A 131 20.32 2.64 5.85
CA GLY A 131 20.03 3.50 7.01
C GLY A 131 20.18 4.99 6.72
N VAL A 132 20.71 5.39 5.55
CA VAL A 132 20.94 6.79 5.16
C VAL A 132 20.37 7.03 3.76
N GLN A 133 19.43 7.98 3.64
CA GLN A 133 18.87 8.35 2.35
C GLN A 133 19.94 8.97 1.45
N GLY A 134 19.99 8.56 0.18
CA GLY A 134 20.95 9.00 -0.81
C GLY A 134 22.25 8.18 -0.86
N LYS A 135 22.50 7.32 0.14
CA LYS A 135 23.68 6.45 0.13
C LYS A 135 23.42 5.21 -0.74
N ASP A 136 24.27 5.01 -1.75
CA ASP A 136 24.22 3.85 -2.65
C ASP A 136 24.48 2.55 -1.86
N PRO A 137 23.61 1.52 -1.97
CA PRO A 137 23.83 0.23 -1.34
C PRO A 137 24.89 -0.64 -2.02
N GLY A 138 25.40 -0.23 -3.20
CA GLY A 138 26.39 -0.97 -3.98
C GLY A 138 25.80 -2.00 -4.95
N PHE A 139 24.50 -2.21 -4.95
CA PHE A 139 23.74 -3.05 -5.89
C PHE A 139 22.33 -2.45 -6.10
N ASP A 140 21.56 -3.00 -7.03
CA ASP A 140 20.19 -2.55 -7.31
C ASP A 140 19.16 -3.51 -6.71
N PRO A 141 18.50 -3.15 -5.59
CA PRO A 141 17.55 -4.03 -4.92
C PRO A 141 16.34 -4.40 -5.79
N LEU A 142 15.84 -3.47 -6.61
CA LEU A 142 14.69 -3.74 -7.47
C LEU A 142 15.04 -4.71 -8.60
N ASP A 143 16.19 -4.55 -9.23
CA ASP A 143 16.64 -5.45 -10.29
C ASP A 143 16.81 -6.89 -9.78
N VAL A 144 17.45 -7.04 -8.61
CA VAL A 144 17.56 -8.35 -7.93
C VAL A 144 16.19 -8.94 -7.61
N PHE A 145 15.27 -8.14 -7.06
CA PHE A 145 13.94 -8.60 -6.69
C PHE A 145 13.10 -9.03 -7.91
N LEU A 146 13.13 -8.24 -8.98
CA LEU A 146 12.46 -8.57 -10.24
C LEU A 146 12.99 -9.87 -10.84
N THR A 147 14.33 -10.04 -10.89
CA THR A 147 14.96 -11.27 -11.36
C THR A 147 14.47 -12.49 -10.58
N GLU A 148 14.43 -12.40 -9.24
CA GLU A 148 13.99 -13.52 -8.40
C GLU A 148 12.48 -13.79 -8.51
N ALA A 149 11.65 -12.75 -8.70
CA ALA A 149 10.21 -12.89 -8.89
C ALA A 149 9.88 -13.56 -10.23
N HIS A 150 10.45 -13.05 -11.33
CA HIS A 150 10.20 -13.58 -12.67
C HIS A 150 10.68 -15.03 -12.84
N ARG A 151 11.79 -15.41 -12.19
CA ARG A 151 12.23 -16.82 -12.15
C ARG A 151 11.21 -17.77 -11.54
N ARG A 152 10.29 -17.24 -10.70
CA ARG A 152 9.19 -17.98 -10.04
C ARG A 152 7.85 -17.81 -10.74
N GLY A 153 7.80 -17.10 -11.85
CA GLY A 153 6.54 -16.78 -12.55
C GLY A 153 5.63 -15.83 -11.76
N ILE A 154 6.21 -15.01 -10.87
CA ILE A 154 5.50 -13.99 -10.09
C ILE A 154 5.71 -12.64 -10.77
N GLY A 155 4.61 -11.97 -11.15
CA GLY A 155 4.64 -10.59 -11.64
C GLY A 155 4.90 -9.60 -10.51
N VAL A 156 5.55 -8.48 -10.83
CA VAL A 156 5.84 -7.40 -9.89
C VAL A 156 5.28 -6.09 -10.40
N GLU A 157 4.27 -5.56 -9.73
CA GLU A 157 3.80 -4.21 -9.98
C GLU A 157 4.51 -3.24 -9.00
N ALA A 158 5.15 -2.21 -9.55
CA ALA A 158 5.88 -1.23 -8.77
C ALA A 158 4.91 -0.30 -8.04
N TRP A 159 4.81 -0.46 -6.71
CA TRP A 159 3.98 0.40 -5.88
C TRP A 159 4.71 1.69 -5.51
N VAL A 160 4.12 2.80 -5.89
CA VAL A 160 4.61 4.16 -5.72
C VAL A 160 3.63 4.96 -4.87
N ASN A 161 4.10 5.59 -3.80
CA ASN A 161 3.38 6.67 -3.15
C ASN A 161 3.61 7.97 -3.93
N PRO A 162 2.59 8.57 -4.56
CA PRO A 162 2.82 9.68 -5.47
C PRO A 162 3.34 10.93 -4.78
N TYR A 163 2.84 11.27 -3.61
CA TYR A 163 3.08 12.59 -3.01
C TYR A 163 3.85 12.58 -1.68
N ARG A 164 3.98 11.43 -1.00
CA ARG A 164 4.58 11.38 0.33
C ARG A 164 6.10 11.47 0.29
N LEU A 165 6.68 12.46 0.97
CA LEU A 165 8.12 12.62 1.17
C LEU A 165 8.56 12.20 2.58
N ARG A 166 7.72 12.44 3.58
CA ARG A 166 7.91 12.07 4.98
C ARG A 166 6.59 11.76 5.64
N SER A 167 6.53 10.75 6.48
CA SER A 167 5.35 10.47 7.32
C SER A 167 5.38 11.23 8.64
N SER A 168 6.56 11.57 9.15
CA SER A 168 6.77 12.37 10.36
C SER A 168 8.13 13.09 10.31
N ALA A 169 8.40 13.97 11.25
CA ALA A 169 9.70 14.63 11.36
C ALA A 169 10.87 13.66 11.59
N ALA A 170 10.58 12.48 12.13
CA ALA A 170 11.56 11.44 12.41
C ALA A 170 11.75 10.41 11.30
N TRP A 171 10.86 10.37 10.29
CA TRP A 171 10.86 9.28 9.31
C TRP A 171 10.53 9.70 7.88
N PRO A 172 11.44 9.59 6.90
CA PRO A 172 12.87 9.25 7.04
C PRO A 172 13.64 10.24 7.93
N PRO A 173 14.67 9.80 8.66
CA PRO A 173 15.31 10.65 9.67
C PRO A 173 16.02 11.87 9.09
N ASN A 174 16.78 11.69 8.01
CA ASN A 174 17.46 12.76 7.29
C ASN A 174 17.14 12.67 5.81
N LEU A 175 16.81 13.79 5.19
CA LEU A 175 16.57 13.86 3.77
C LEU A 175 17.89 14.14 3.03
N ALA A 176 18.14 13.42 1.95
CA ALA A 176 19.28 13.62 1.08
C ALA A 176 19.26 15.03 0.44
N GLU A 177 20.42 15.57 0.05
CA GLU A 177 20.52 16.89 -0.58
C GLU A 177 19.67 16.99 -1.84
N ASN A 178 19.60 15.93 -2.64
CA ASN A 178 18.80 15.85 -3.86
C ASN A 178 17.35 15.39 -3.62
N ASN A 179 16.88 15.29 -2.37
CA ASN A 179 15.46 15.06 -2.10
C ASN A 179 14.65 16.29 -2.50
N LEU A 180 13.44 16.07 -3.03
CA LEU A 180 12.53 17.15 -3.47
C LEU A 180 12.22 18.17 -2.37
N ALA A 181 12.24 17.76 -1.11
CA ALA A 181 12.07 18.67 0.02
C ALA A 181 13.16 19.75 0.09
N ASN A 182 14.36 19.44 -0.39
CA ASN A 182 15.49 20.37 -0.41
C ASN A 182 15.61 21.12 -1.75
N THR A 183 15.26 20.47 -2.87
CA THR A 183 15.44 21.01 -4.20
C THR A 183 14.24 21.84 -4.70
N HIS A 184 13.03 21.52 -4.24
CA HIS A 184 11.77 22.14 -4.66
C HIS A 184 10.84 22.44 -3.46
N PRO A 185 11.28 23.26 -2.49
CA PRO A 185 10.48 23.56 -1.30
C PRO A 185 9.14 24.26 -1.61
N ASP A 186 9.04 24.92 -2.77
CA ASP A 186 7.84 25.57 -3.27
C ASP A 186 6.76 24.59 -3.79
N TRP A 187 7.11 23.31 -3.95
CA TRP A 187 6.16 22.26 -4.34
C TRP A 187 5.52 21.54 -3.15
N LEU A 188 5.84 21.94 -1.94
CA LEU A 188 5.51 21.16 -0.74
C LEU A 188 4.25 21.63 -0.04
N CYS A 189 3.63 20.71 0.66
CA CYS A 189 2.65 20.97 1.71
C CYS A 189 2.87 20.07 2.92
N THR A 190 2.30 20.46 4.06
CA THR A 190 2.39 19.72 5.31
C THR A 190 1.00 19.26 5.77
N ALA A 191 0.93 18.08 6.38
CA ALA A 191 -0.26 17.61 7.06
C ALA A 191 0.14 16.85 8.32
N GLY A 192 -0.24 17.38 9.49
CA GLY A 192 0.27 16.90 10.77
C GLY A 192 1.79 17.06 10.84
N GLU A 193 2.51 15.96 11.08
CA GLU A 193 3.98 15.91 11.09
C GLU A 193 4.58 15.51 9.72
N GLY A 194 3.72 15.18 8.75
CA GLY A 194 4.12 14.67 7.44
C GLY A 194 4.46 15.80 6.46
N LEU A 195 5.31 15.46 5.48
CA LEU A 195 5.70 16.33 4.37
C LEU A 195 5.34 15.67 3.05
N TYR A 196 4.71 16.42 2.16
CA TYR A 196 4.15 15.91 0.91
C TYR A 196 4.42 16.87 -0.23
N LEU A 197 4.50 16.35 -1.44
CA LEU A 197 4.29 17.17 -2.63
C LEU A 197 2.83 17.67 -2.63
N ASN A 198 2.64 18.93 -2.97
CA ASN A 198 1.30 19.52 -3.06
C ASN A 198 0.62 19.06 -4.36
N PRO A 199 -0.51 18.32 -4.28
CA PRO A 199 -1.20 17.82 -5.46
C PRO A 199 -1.71 18.93 -6.40
N ALA A 200 -1.81 20.17 -5.90
CA ALA A 200 -2.22 21.35 -6.67
C ALA A 200 -1.08 21.99 -7.46
N VAL A 201 0.15 21.51 -7.34
CA VAL A 201 1.31 22.02 -8.08
C VAL A 201 1.54 21.15 -9.32
N PRO A 202 1.28 21.65 -10.55
CA PRO A 202 1.40 20.86 -11.78
C PRO A 202 2.82 20.27 -11.98
N ALA A 203 3.86 21.04 -11.65
CA ALA A 203 5.25 20.60 -11.77
C ALA A 203 5.56 19.41 -10.85
N ALA A 204 4.98 19.35 -9.64
CA ALA A 204 5.10 18.23 -8.73
C ALA A 204 4.42 16.96 -9.30
N ALA A 205 3.23 17.11 -9.89
CA ALA A 205 2.55 16.02 -10.58
C ALA A 205 3.35 15.52 -11.79
N ASP A 206 3.91 16.42 -12.60
CA ASP A 206 4.73 16.07 -13.75
C ASP A 206 6.01 15.33 -13.33
N TYR A 207 6.61 15.69 -12.21
CA TYR A 207 7.77 14.98 -11.65
C TYR A 207 7.43 13.54 -11.20
N VAL A 208 6.24 13.34 -10.62
CA VAL A 208 5.73 11.99 -10.32
C VAL A 208 5.62 11.16 -11.59
N VAL A 209 5.07 11.74 -12.67
CA VAL A 209 4.94 11.09 -13.99
C VAL A 209 6.32 10.76 -14.59
N GLN A 210 7.29 11.65 -14.47
CA GLN A 210 8.68 11.38 -14.91
C GLN A 210 9.29 10.21 -14.15
N GLY A 211 9.05 10.12 -12.83
CA GLY A 211 9.52 8.98 -12.04
C GLY A 211 8.89 7.65 -12.42
N VAL A 212 7.63 7.66 -12.84
CA VAL A 212 6.97 6.47 -13.41
C VAL A 212 7.58 6.12 -14.77
N ALA A 213 7.82 7.10 -15.63
CA ALA A 213 8.45 6.89 -16.94
C ALA A 213 9.87 6.32 -16.79
N GLU A 214 10.65 6.81 -15.82
CA GLU A 214 11.99 6.28 -15.51
C GLU A 214 11.95 4.82 -15.08
N LEU A 215 11.01 4.44 -14.19
CA LEU A 215 10.80 3.04 -13.79
C LEU A 215 10.52 2.14 -14.99
N LEU A 216 9.55 2.52 -15.83
CA LEU A 216 9.14 1.75 -16.99
C LEU A 216 10.23 1.63 -18.05
N GLN A 217 11.10 2.62 -18.17
CA GLN A 217 12.21 2.62 -19.11
C GLN A 217 13.36 1.70 -18.65
N ASN A 218 13.61 1.63 -17.34
CA ASN A 218 14.82 1.01 -16.82
C ASN A 218 14.59 -0.37 -16.21
N TYR A 219 13.34 -0.72 -15.86
CA TYR A 219 13.01 -1.96 -15.14
C TYR A 219 11.87 -2.72 -15.80
N PRO A 220 11.98 -4.05 -15.94
CA PRO A 220 10.92 -4.90 -16.49
C PRO A 220 9.83 -5.17 -15.45
N VAL A 221 9.21 -4.11 -14.91
CA VAL A 221 8.06 -4.24 -14.03
C VAL A 221 6.82 -4.66 -14.81
N ASP A 222 5.91 -5.40 -14.20
CA ASP A 222 4.68 -5.89 -14.85
C ASP A 222 3.52 -4.89 -14.74
N GLY A 223 3.73 -3.79 -14.05
CA GLY A 223 2.78 -2.69 -13.91
C GLY A 223 3.21 -1.65 -12.89
N ILE A 224 2.36 -0.64 -12.77
CA ILE A 224 2.46 0.43 -11.77
C ILE A 224 1.25 0.35 -10.85
N HIS A 225 1.48 0.53 -9.55
CA HIS A 225 0.45 0.51 -8.53
C HIS A 225 0.53 1.77 -7.64
N PHE A 226 -0.59 2.45 -7.43
CA PHE A 226 -0.72 3.50 -6.43
C PHE A 226 -1.63 3.03 -5.28
N ASP A 227 -1.41 3.57 -4.08
CA ASP A 227 -2.31 3.39 -2.95
C ASP A 227 -3.35 4.51 -2.85
N ASP A 228 -3.94 4.71 -1.66
CA ASP A 228 -4.97 5.70 -1.37
C ASP A 228 -4.42 7.07 -0.93
N TYR A 229 -3.10 7.28 -0.91
CA TYR A 229 -2.51 8.51 -0.40
C TYR A 229 -2.36 9.59 -1.48
N PHE A 230 -3.47 10.32 -1.77
CA PHE A 230 -3.47 11.46 -2.66
C PHE A 230 -3.38 12.78 -1.87
N TYR A 231 -4.49 13.52 -1.65
CA TYR A 231 -4.41 14.69 -0.78
C TYR A 231 -4.16 14.28 0.67
N PRO A 232 -3.14 14.89 1.34
CA PRO A 232 -2.80 14.50 2.71
C PRO A 232 -3.75 15.08 3.77
N THR A 233 -4.57 16.07 3.41
CA THR A 233 -5.48 16.77 4.32
C THR A 233 -6.62 17.46 3.56
N THR A 234 -7.71 17.72 4.27
CA THR A 234 -8.83 18.53 3.79
C THR A 234 -8.69 20.03 4.11
N ASP A 235 -7.63 20.42 4.83
CA ASP A 235 -7.36 21.83 5.14
C ASP A 235 -7.24 22.66 3.83
N ALA A 236 -8.05 23.72 3.71
CA ALA A 236 -8.05 24.57 2.54
C ALA A 236 -6.78 25.44 2.43
N ALA A 237 -6.01 25.57 3.50
CA ALA A 237 -4.79 26.38 3.49
C ALA A 237 -3.66 25.76 2.67
N VAL A 238 -3.66 24.42 2.46
CA VAL A 238 -2.52 23.73 1.83
C VAL A 238 -2.32 24.10 0.35
N ASP A 239 -3.37 24.52 -0.32
CA ASP A 239 -3.37 24.85 -1.76
C ASP A 239 -4.16 26.13 -2.07
N ALA A 240 -4.38 26.99 -1.06
CA ALA A 240 -5.18 28.22 -1.19
C ALA A 240 -4.68 29.15 -2.31
N VAL A 241 -3.37 29.27 -2.49
CA VAL A 241 -2.75 30.11 -3.53
C VAL A 241 -3.06 29.55 -4.92
N GLN A 242 -2.89 28.25 -5.11
CA GLN A 242 -3.15 27.56 -6.37
C GLN A 242 -4.64 27.56 -6.70
N PHE A 243 -5.50 27.34 -5.70
CA PHE A 243 -6.95 27.40 -5.87
C PHE A 243 -7.41 28.79 -6.30
N ALA A 244 -6.95 29.84 -5.62
CA ALA A 244 -7.28 31.21 -5.99
C ALA A 244 -6.81 31.55 -7.42
N ALA A 245 -5.62 31.10 -7.82
CA ALA A 245 -5.08 31.31 -9.16
C ALA A 245 -5.84 30.53 -10.24
N SER A 246 -6.48 29.41 -9.90
CA SER A 246 -7.22 28.57 -10.86
C SER A 246 -8.52 29.19 -11.34
N GLY A 247 -9.11 30.12 -10.58
CA GLY A 247 -10.44 30.68 -10.85
C GLY A 247 -11.60 29.71 -10.63
N ALA A 248 -11.34 28.51 -10.09
CA ALA A 248 -12.38 27.52 -9.80
C ALA A 248 -13.29 28.00 -8.65
N ALA A 249 -14.58 27.66 -8.73
CA ALA A 249 -15.56 28.04 -7.72
C ALA A 249 -15.74 27.00 -6.59
N ASP A 250 -15.42 25.73 -6.85
CA ASP A 250 -15.58 24.60 -5.92
C ASP A 250 -14.22 23.95 -5.66
N LEU A 251 -13.72 24.10 -4.43
CA LEU A 251 -12.44 23.57 -3.99
C LEU A 251 -12.38 22.03 -4.08
N ALA A 252 -13.43 21.34 -3.68
CA ALA A 252 -13.45 19.89 -3.66
C ALA A 252 -13.46 19.33 -5.10
N ALA A 253 -14.27 19.88 -5.98
CA ALA A 253 -14.29 19.49 -7.38
C ALA A 253 -12.94 19.77 -8.06
N TRP A 254 -12.32 20.93 -7.80
CA TRP A 254 -11.01 21.28 -8.34
C TRP A 254 -9.90 20.34 -7.84
N ARG A 255 -9.89 19.97 -6.55
CA ARG A 255 -8.93 19.01 -6.00
C ARG A 255 -9.10 17.62 -6.66
N ARG A 256 -10.35 17.16 -6.85
CA ARG A 256 -10.63 15.90 -7.58
C ARG A 256 -10.11 15.95 -9.02
N GLN A 257 -10.23 17.08 -9.68
CA GLN A 257 -9.68 17.27 -11.04
C GLN A 257 -8.15 17.16 -11.03
N ASN A 258 -7.45 17.75 -10.05
CA ASN A 258 -5.99 17.67 -9.93
C ASN A 258 -5.53 16.21 -9.75
N VAL A 259 -6.20 15.45 -8.87
CA VAL A 259 -5.88 14.03 -8.64
C VAL A 259 -6.16 13.20 -9.89
N THR A 260 -7.33 13.38 -10.52
CA THR A 260 -7.70 12.65 -11.76
C THR A 260 -6.73 13.00 -12.91
N ALA A 261 -6.27 14.23 -12.98
CA ALA A 261 -5.29 14.65 -14.00
C ALA A 261 -3.95 13.92 -13.84
N LEU A 262 -3.45 13.75 -12.60
CA LEU A 262 -2.27 12.92 -12.33
C LEU A 262 -2.51 11.47 -12.74
N VAL A 263 -3.61 10.86 -12.28
CA VAL A 263 -3.96 9.47 -12.58
C VAL A 263 -4.01 9.24 -14.08
N ALA A 264 -4.68 10.12 -14.82
CA ALA A 264 -4.77 10.05 -16.28
C ALA A 264 -3.40 10.24 -16.98
N LYS A 265 -2.52 11.11 -16.47
CA LYS A 265 -1.15 11.27 -17.01
C LYS A 265 -0.34 9.99 -16.79
N VAL A 266 -0.39 9.40 -15.61
CA VAL A 266 0.30 8.14 -15.29
C VAL A 266 -0.20 7.01 -16.17
N TYR A 267 -1.52 6.84 -16.30
CA TYR A 267 -2.11 5.83 -17.18
C TYR A 267 -1.60 5.94 -18.62
N ARG A 268 -1.65 7.14 -19.20
CA ARG A 268 -1.13 7.37 -20.56
C ARG A 268 0.37 7.07 -20.68
N THR A 269 1.16 7.39 -19.65
CA THR A 269 2.60 7.10 -19.61
C THR A 269 2.85 5.59 -19.60
N VAL A 270 2.11 4.84 -18.77
CA VAL A 270 2.19 3.38 -18.72
C VAL A 270 1.83 2.76 -20.09
N LYS A 271 0.72 3.19 -20.69
CA LYS A 271 0.26 2.66 -21.99
C LYS A 271 1.16 3.07 -23.16
N ALA A 272 1.82 4.21 -23.09
CA ALA A 272 2.81 4.63 -24.08
C ALA A 272 4.12 3.82 -24.00
N ALA A 273 4.51 3.38 -22.80
CA ALA A 273 5.68 2.52 -22.61
C ALA A 273 5.40 1.09 -23.15
N ASP A 274 4.32 0.49 -22.72
CA ASP A 274 3.82 -0.80 -23.23
C ASP A 274 2.30 -0.90 -22.94
N PRO A 275 1.45 -1.11 -23.97
CA PRO A 275 0.01 -1.21 -23.79
C PRO A 275 -0.44 -2.42 -22.94
N THR A 276 0.41 -3.42 -22.76
CA THR A 276 0.12 -4.62 -21.97
C THR A 276 0.36 -4.41 -20.48
N LEU A 277 1.21 -3.44 -20.11
CA LEU A 277 1.47 -3.10 -18.69
C LEU A 277 0.22 -2.55 -18.02
N ARG A 278 0.09 -2.81 -16.74
CA ARG A 278 -1.08 -2.43 -15.96
C ARG A 278 -0.80 -1.21 -15.11
N PHE A 279 -1.81 -0.37 -14.94
CA PHE A 279 -1.84 0.66 -13.92
C PHE A 279 -3.08 0.49 -13.04
N GLY A 280 -2.85 0.23 -11.75
CA GLY A 280 -3.92 0.04 -10.79
C GLY A 280 -3.78 0.91 -9.55
N ILE A 281 -4.90 1.08 -8.85
CA ILE A 281 -4.98 1.86 -7.62
C ILE A 281 -5.69 1.05 -6.54
N SER A 282 -5.16 1.09 -5.31
CA SER A 282 -5.83 0.56 -4.13
C SER A 282 -6.40 1.68 -3.27
N PRO A 283 -7.65 2.13 -3.54
CA PRO A 283 -8.32 3.13 -2.75
C PRO A 283 -8.71 2.60 -1.38
N GLN A 284 -9.18 3.47 -0.50
CA GLN A 284 -9.78 3.04 0.76
C GLN A 284 -11.00 2.13 0.50
N GLY A 285 -11.30 1.24 1.44
CA GLY A 285 -12.52 0.44 1.36
C GLY A 285 -13.80 1.26 1.51
N ASN A 286 -13.71 2.47 2.07
CA ASN A 286 -14.79 3.45 2.14
C ASN A 286 -14.68 4.50 1.03
N PRO A 287 -15.47 4.40 -0.04
CA PRO A 287 -15.40 5.33 -1.18
C PRO A 287 -15.78 6.78 -0.81
N ASP A 288 -16.54 7.01 0.26
CA ASP A 288 -16.84 8.36 0.74
C ASP A 288 -15.56 9.07 1.22
N ASN A 289 -14.65 8.32 1.88
CA ASN A 289 -13.37 8.87 2.30
C ASN A 289 -12.45 9.17 1.11
N ASP A 290 -12.47 8.33 0.07
CA ASP A 290 -11.72 8.58 -1.16
C ASP A 290 -12.18 9.89 -1.79
N LEU A 291 -13.50 10.09 -1.92
CA LEU A 291 -14.08 11.27 -2.54
C LEU A 291 -13.87 12.55 -1.70
N ASP A 292 -14.11 12.47 -0.38
CA ASP A 292 -14.23 13.65 0.49
C ASP A 292 -12.94 13.97 1.27
N GLN A 293 -12.04 12.98 1.46
CA GLN A 293 -10.83 13.15 2.25
C GLN A 293 -9.56 13.09 1.38
N GLN A 294 -9.55 12.23 0.36
CA GLN A 294 -8.41 12.06 -0.55
C GLN A 294 -8.62 12.79 -1.88
N TYR A 295 -9.84 13.28 -2.14
CA TYR A 295 -10.26 13.90 -3.40
C TYR A 295 -9.98 13.00 -4.61
N SER A 296 -10.11 11.70 -4.44
CA SER A 296 -10.00 10.68 -5.49
C SER A 296 -11.38 10.16 -5.85
N ASP A 297 -11.82 10.46 -7.08
CA ASP A 297 -13.13 10.04 -7.59
C ASP A 297 -13.06 8.63 -8.18
N VAL A 298 -12.83 7.66 -7.29
CA VAL A 298 -12.56 6.26 -7.64
C VAL A 298 -13.73 5.60 -8.37
N THR A 299 -14.97 6.03 -8.08
CA THR A 299 -16.16 5.50 -8.74
C THR A 299 -16.29 6.02 -10.17
N ALA A 300 -15.91 7.26 -10.43
CA ALA A 300 -15.81 7.78 -11.78
C ALA A 300 -14.70 7.07 -12.57
N TRP A 301 -13.53 6.83 -11.96
CA TRP A 301 -12.45 6.07 -12.64
C TRP A 301 -12.84 4.64 -12.96
N LEU A 302 -13.62 3.98 -12.08
CA LEU A 302 -14.12 2.63 -12.30
C LEU A 302 -15.10 2.58 -13.48
N ALA A 303 -15.90 3.61 -13.66
CA ALA A 303 -16.90 3.71 -14.75
C ALA A 303 -16.29 4.17 -16.09
N ALA A 304 -15.11 4.80 -16.06
CA ALA A 304 -14.45 5.31 -17.26
C ALA A 304 -13.80 4.18 -18.07
N GLY A 305 -14.20 4.02 -19.32
CA GLY A 305 -13.68 3.00 -20.23
C GLY A 305 -13.31 3.56 -21.60
N GLY A 306 -12.69 2.76 -22.44
CA GLY A 306 -12.29 3.16 -23.79
C GLY A 306 -11.30 4.35 -23.74
N GLU A 307 -11.60 5.44 -24.45
CA GLU A 307 -10.75 6.63 -24.52
C GLU A 307 -10.69 7.44 -23.22
N GLU A 308 -11.72 7.29 -22.35
CA GLU A 308 -11.78 7.96 -21.05
C GLU A 308 -11.11 7.16 -19.93
N LYS A 309 -10.63 5.97 -20.21
CA LYS A 309 -9.99 5.07 -19.26
C LYS A 309 -8.74 5.70 -18.65
N VAL A 310 -8.63 5.64 -17.32
CA VAL A 310 -7.51 6.20 -16.56
C VAL A 310 -6.83 5.20 -15.63
N ILE A 311 -7.37 3.97 -15.52
CA ILE A 311 -6.83 2.86 -14.73
C ILE A 311 -7.16 1.52 -15.40
N ASP A 312 -6.37 0.49 -15.13
CA ASP A 312 -6.70 -0.88 -15.57
C ASP A 312 -7.47 -1.65 -14.48
N TYR A 313 -7.28 -1.29 -13.21
CA TYR A 313 -8.03 -1.90 -12.12
C TYR A 313 -8.10 -1.00 -10.87
N LEU A 314 -9.13 -1.26 -10.05
CA LEU A 314 -9.17 -0.87 -8.64
C LEU A 314 -9.03 -2.08 -7.74
N CYS A 315 -8.42 -1.87 -6.57
CA CYS A 315 -8.30 -2.86 -5.50
C CYS A 315 -8.64 -2.21 -4.14
N PRO A 316 -9.94 -1.89 -3.86
CA PRO A 316 -10.33 -1.26 -2.61
C PRO A 316 -9.89 -2.08 -1.39
N GLN A 317 -9.39 -1.37 -0.37
CA GLN A 317 -8.82 -1.92 0.87
C GLN A 317 -9.93 -2.32 1.85
N VAL A 318 -10.57 -3.46 1.61
CA VAL A 318 -11.65 -4.00 2.44
C VAL A 318 -11.06 -4.76 3.62
N TYR A 319 -10.65 -4.02 4.65
CA TYR A 319 -9.93 -4.57 5.81
C TYR A 319 -10.87 -4.84 7.00
N TRP A 320 -12.12 -5.22 6.74
CA TRP A 320 -13.13 -5.58 7.73
C TRP A 320 -13.54 -7.05 7.61
N GLY A 321 -13.97 -7.61 8.73
CA GLY A 321 -14.48 -8.98 8.80
C GLY A 321 -16.00 -9.06 8.59
N TYR A 322 -16.49 -10.29 8.62
CA TYR A 322 -17.93 -10.55 8.64
C TYR A 322 -18.57 -10.00 9.91
N GLY A 323 -19.76 -9.44 9.76
CA GLY A 323 -20.50 -8.87 10.88
C GLY A 323 -19.86 -7.61 11.48
N PHE A 324 -18.86 -7.01 10.84
CA PHE A 324 -18.27 -5.75 11.32
C PHE A 324 -19.34 -4.69 11.54
N ALA A 325 -19.29 -4.04 12.70
CA ALA A 325 -20.19 -2.94 13.03
C ALA A 325 -19.38 -1.74 13.53
N LEU A 326 -19.75 -0.56 13.05
CA LEU A 326 -19.28 0.70 13.63
C LEU A 326 -19.87 0.87 15.04
N HIS A 327 -19.25 1.71 15.86
CA HIS A 327 -19.79 2.06 17.19
C HIS A 327 -21.16 2.75 17.13
N SER A 328 -21.58 3.23 15.95
CA SER A 328 -22.94 3.71 15.68
C SER A 328 -23.97 2.58 15.46
N GLY A 329 -23.52 1.32 15.40
CA GLY A 329 -24.33 0.16 15.07
C GLY A 329 -24.45 -0.13 13.56
N SER A 330 -23.92 0.73 12.68
CA SER A 330 -23.96 0.50 11.23
C SER A 330 -23.02 -0.63 10.82
N THR A 331 -23.52 -1.56 10.01
CA THR A 331 -22.77 -2.70 9.43
C THR A 331 -22.37 -2.47 7.98
N ARG A 332 -22.45 -1.23 7.47
CA ARG A 332 -22.21 -0.93 6.04
C ARG A 332 -20.82 -1.37 5.55
N PHE A 333 -19.83 -1.47 6.44
CA PHE A 333 -18.45 -1.91 6.13
C PHE A 333 -18.20 -3.38 6.48
N ALA A 334 -19.20 -4.11 7.00
CA ALA A 334 -19.06 -5.57 7.12
C ALA A 334 -18.72 -6.16 5.75
N PHE A 335 -17.84 -7.17 5.72
CA PHE A 335 -17.33 -7.76 4.49
C PHE A 335 -18.47 -8.15 3.53
N GLU A 336 -19.50 -8.82 4.06
CA GLU A 336 -20.70 -9.25 3.33
C GLU A 336 -21.57 -8.09 2.78
N ASN A 337 -21.36 -6.86 3.26
CA ASN A 337 -22.09 -5.69 2.80
C ASN A 337 -21.24 -4.82 1.85
N ILE A 338 -19.98 -4.58 2.20
CA ILE A 338 -19.13 -3.67 1.44
C ILE A 338 -18.67 -4.24 0.11
N VAL A 339 -18.41 -5.55 0.03
CA VAL A 339 -18.03 -6.19 -1.24
C VAL A 339 -19.15 -6.12 -2.28
N PRO A 340 -20.40 -6.53 -1.98
CA PRO A 340 -21.53 -6.33 -2.90
C PRO A 340 -21.75 -4.87 -3.26
N ALA A 341 -21.56 -3.93 -2.33
CA ALA A 341 -21.68 -2.50 -2.62
C ALA A 341 -20.65 -2.04 -3.67
N TRP A 342 -19.40 -2.46 -3.56
CA TRP A 342 -18.39 -2.19 -4.58
C TRP A 342 -18.71 -2.83 -5.93
N LEU A 343 -19.19 -4.07 -5.93
CA LEU A 343 -19.58 -4.79 -7.16
C LEU A 343 -20.79 -4.16 -7.86
N ALA A 344 -21.63 -3.41 -7.13
CA ALA A 344 -22.79 -2.73 -7.67
C ALA A 344 -22.49 -1.37 -8.34
N TYR A 345 -21.28 -0.80 -8.13
CA TYR A 345 -20.91 0.44 -8.83
C TYR A 345 -20.85 0.22 -10.35
N PRO A 346 -21.24 1.21 -11.16
CA PRO A 346 -21.00 1.19 -12.60
C PRO A 346 -19.52 0.95 -12.87
N ARG A 347 -19.23 -0.03 -13.74
CA ARG A 347 -17.88 -0.41 -14.09
C ARG A 347 -17.75 -0.61 -15.60
N ALA A 348 -16.73 0.01 -16.20
CA ALA A 348 -16.38 -0.25 -17.58
C ALA A 348 -15.91 -1.72 -17.75
N GLY A 349 -16.27 -2.34 -18.86
CA GLY A 349 -15.99 -3.77 -19.11
C GLY A 349 -14.51 -4.11 -19.23
N ASP A 350 -13.66 -3.10 -19.46
CA ASP A 350 -12.21 -3.19 -19.60
C ASP A 350 -11.44 -2.68 -18.36
N VAL A 351 -12.15 -2.39 -17.25
CA VAL A 351 -11.57 -2.06 -15.93
C VAL A 351 -11.88 -3.20 -14.97
N ALA A 352 -10.84 -3.77 -14.36
CA ALA A 352 -10.99 -4.83 -13.38
C ALA A 352 -11.28 -4.29 -11.96
N LEU A 353 -11.99 -5.07 -11.15
CA LEU A 353 -12.19 -4.80 -9.72
C LEU A 353 -11.70 -6.00 -8.92
N TYR A 354 -10.71 -5.76 -8.07
CA TYR A 354 -10.12 -6.71 -7.13
C TYR A 354 -10.38 -6.24 -5.70
N PHE A 355 -10.03 -7.03 -4.68
CA PHE A 355 -10.29 -6.67 -3.29
C PHE A 355 -9.07 -6.87 -2.42
N GLY A 356 -8.68 -5.82 -1.69
CA GLY A 356 -7.64 -5.86 -0.69
C GLY A 356 -8.16 -6.42 0.63
N LEU A 357 -7.48 -7.44 1.18
CA LEU A 357 -7.84 -8.11 2.42
C LEU A 357 -6.81 -7.83 3.51
N GLY A 358 -7.30 -7.57 4.73
CA GLY A 358 -6.47 -7.16 5.85
C GLY A 358 -5.80 -8.32 6.58
N ALA A 359 -4.71 -8.86 6.04
CA ALA A 359 -3.97 -9.95 6.68
C ALA A 359 -3.44 -9.58 8.09
N TYR A 360 -3.20 -8.31 8.36
CA TYR A 360 -2.79 -7.82 9.68
C TYR A 360 -3.90 -7.88 10.76
N ARG A 361 -5.13 -8.16 10.34
CA ARG A 361 -6.27 -8.35 11.25
C ARG A 361 -6.30 -9.74 11.89
N VAL A 362 -5.62 -10.70 11.30
CA VAL A 362 -5.55 -12.08 11.83
C VAL A 362 -5.04 -12.05 13.27
N GLY A 363 -5.81 -12.62 14.18
CA GLY A 363 -5.50 -12.65 15.61
C GLY A 363 -5.65 -11.33 16.37
N THR A 364 -5.87 -10.19 15.68
CA THR A 364 -6.00 -8.87 16.31
C THR A 364 -7.41 -8.25 16.18
N GLY A 365 -8.21 -8.75 15.24
CA GLY A 365 -9.55 -8.24 14.95
C GLY A 365 -9.53 -6.94 14.14
N ASP A 366 -10.71 -6.48 13.76
CA ASP A 366 -10.91 -5.29 12.91
C ASP A 366 -11.27 -4.02 13.70
N GLY A 367 -11.38 -4.10 15.02
CA GLY A 367 -11.73 -2.97 15.89
C GLY A 367 -13.20 -2.56 15.81
N GLY A 368 -14.07 -3.42 15.28
CA GLY A 368 -15.52 -3.21 15.24
C GLY A 368 -16.16 -3.31 16.62
N ALA A 369 -17.41 -2.82 16.72
CA ALA A 369 -18.21 -2.89 17.95
C ALA A 369 -18.81 -4.28 18.18
N ASN A 370 -18.84 -5.14 17.16
CA ASN A 370 -19.36 -6.49 17.25
C ASN A 370 -18.27 -7.48 17.69
N PRO A 371 -18.39 -8.12 18.89
CA PRO A 371 -17.40 -9.09 19.36
C PRO A 371 -17.25 -10.33 18.45
N ASP A 372 -18.33 -10.75 17.76
CA ASP A 372 -18.30 -11.89 16.85
C ASP A 372 -17.46 -11.61 15.61
N SER A 373 -17.52 -10.37 15.09
CA SER A 373 -16.62 -9.93 14.01
C SER A 373 -15.16 -9.97 14.45
N VAL A 374 -14.86 -9.47 15.64
CA VAL A 374 -13.51 -9.50 16.20
C VAL A 374 -13.01 -10.93 16.38
N SER A 375 -13.84 -11.84 16.92
CA SER A 375 -13.50 -13.25 17.12
C SER A 375 -13.35 -14.04 15.83
N GLY A 376 -14.04 -13.62 14.74
CA GLY A 376 -13.90 -14.20 13.41
C GLY A 376 -12.47 -14.17 12.87
N TRP A 377 -11.69 -13.16 13.23
CA TRP A 377 -10.27 -13.04 12.90
C TRP A 377 -9.35 -14.00 13.68
N SER A 378 -9.88 -14.73 14.65
CA SER A 378 -9.15 -15.71 15.47
C SER A 378 -9.43 -17.16 15.07
N THR A 379 -10.05 -17.40 13.91
CA THR A 379 -10.40 -18.74 13.42
C THR A 379 -9.23 -19.48 12.75
N GLY A 380 -8.22 -18.73 12.27
CA GLY A 380 -7.12 -19.27 11.46
C GLY A 380 -7.53 -19.60 10.00
N SER A 381 -8.69 -19.11 9.55
CA SER A 381 -9.20 -19.27 8.18
C SER A 381 -10.04 -18.08 7.71
N ALA A 382 -9.93 -16.92 8.37
CA ALA A 382 -10.73 -15.74 8.06
C ALA A 382 -10.49 -15.23 6.63
N LEU A 383 -9.22 -15.11 6.23
CA LEU A 383 -8.85 -14.69 4.87
C LEU A 383 -9.30 -15.72 3.83
N ALA A 384 -9.16 -17.01 4.13
CA ALA A 384 -9.61 -18.06 3.21
C ALA A 384 -11.13 -18.04 3.00
N ALA A 385 -11.91 -17.72 4.05
CA ALA A 385 -13.36 -17.53 3.94
C ALA A 385 -13.68 -16.35 3.03
N GLN A 386 -13.01 -15.20 3.21
CA GLN A 386 -13.18 -14.02 2.36
C GLN A 386 -12.82 -14.30 0.90
N VAL A 387 -11.70 -14.97 0.63
CA VAL A 387 -11.31 -15.38 -0.74
C VAL A 387 -12.35 -16.28 -1.38
N LYS A 388 -12.90 -17.24 -0.62
CA LYS A 388 -13.97 -18.14 -1.11
C LYS A 388 -15.20 -17.34 -1.54
N ASP A 389 -15.62 -16.38 -0.74
CA ASP A 389 -16.79 -15.55 -1.05
C ASP A 389 -16.54 -14.62 -2.25
N LEU A 390 -15.35 -14.04 -2.37
CA LEU A 390 -14.96 -13.26 -3.54
C LEU A 390 -15.06 -14.08 -4.83
N ARG A 391 -14.62 -15.35 -4.79
CA ARG A 391 -14.75 -16.27 -5.94
C ARG A 391 -16.20 -16.59 -6.28
N GLN A 392 -17.07 -16.75 -5.27
CA GLN A 392 -18.51 -16.97 -5.46
C GLN A 392 -19.19 -15.75 -6.09
N GLN A 393 -18.71 -14.54 -5.79
CA GLN A 393 -19.21 -13.29 -6.35
C GLN A 393 -18.54 -12.92 -7.68
N ALA A 394 -17.74 -13.83 -8.26
CA ALA A 394 -16.99 -13.61 -9.51
C ALA A 394 -16.10 -12.35 -9.48
N ALA A 395 -15.57 -12.00 -8.32
CA ALA A 395 -14.52 -10.99 -8.20
C ALA A 395 -13.27 -11.47 -8.94
N GLY A 396 -12.64 -10.59 -9.73
CA GLY A 396 -11.53 -10.94 -10.61
C GLY A 396 -10.22 -11.28 -9.89
N GLY A 397 -10.14 -11.02 -8.58
CA GLY A 397 -8.95 -11.29 -7.76
C GLY A 397 -8.95 -10.60 -6.42
N TRP A 398 -7.84 -10.80 -5.70
CA TRP A 398 -7.65 -10.29 -4.35
C TRP A 398 -6.16 -10.03 -4.05
N ALA A 399 -5.92 -9.21 -3.02
CA ALA A 399 -4.58 -8.92 -2.54
C ALA A 399 -4.54 -8.94 -1.00
N LEU A 400 -3.42 -9.39 -0.41
CA LEU A 400 -3.24 -9.47 1.05
C LEU A 400 -2.38 -8.32 1.57
N TYR A 401 -2.88 -7.53 2.49
CA TYR A 401 -2.11 -6.49 3.15
C TYR A 401 -1.71 -6.94 4.55
N ARG A 402 -0.46 -7.27 4.78
CA ARG A 402 0.76 -7.25 3.96
C ARG A 402 1.55 -8.55 4.17
N TYR A 403 2.65 -8.74 3.42
CA TYR A 403 3.53 -9.91 3.51
C TYR A 403 3.97 -10.21 4.96
N GLY A 404 4.52 -9.22 5.67
CA GLY A 404 5.02 -9.41 7.03
C GLY A 404 3.96 -9.77 8.07
N SER A 405 2.68 -9.56 7.77
CA SER A 405 1.58 -9.99 8.64
C SER A 405 1.37 -11.51 8.63
N LEU A 406 1.88 -12.20 7.60
CA LEU A 406 1.78 -13.67 7.49
C LEU A 406 3.12 -14.37 7.68
N PHE A 407 4.24 -13.71 7.31
CA PHE A 407 5.57 -14.33 7.25
C PHE A 407 6.64 -13.57 8.03
N GLY A 408 6.34 -12.38 8.53
CA GLY A 408 7.28 -11.59 9.31
C GLY A 408 7.49 -12.11 10.74
N PRO A 409 8.49 -11.61 11.45
CA PRO A 409 8.81 -12.04 12.82
C PRO A 409 7.69 -11.69 13.82
N GLU A 410 6.84 -10.72 13.50
CA GLU A 410 5.69 -10.30 14.32
C GLU A 410 4.36 -10.90 13.83
N ALA A 411 4.41 -11.88 12.91
CA ALA A 411 3.21 -12.55 12.43
C ALA A 411 2.51 -13.27 13.61
N PRO A 412 1.17 -13.16 13.71
CA PRO A 412 0.44 -13.78 14.80
C PRO A 412 0.56 -15.31 14.75
N ALA A 413 0.37 -15.98 15.89
CA ALA A 413 0.43 -17.44 15.97
C ALA A 413 -0.52 -18.15 14.97
N LEU A 414 -1.60 -17.49 14.59
CA LEU A 414 -2.59 -17.99 13.62
C LEU A 414 -2.16 -17.84 12.15
N ALA A 415 -1.11 -17.09 11.84
CA ALA A 415 -0.65 -16.86 10.46
C ALA A 415 -0.37 -18.17 9.71
N GLY A 416 0.21 -19.17 10.41
CA GLY A 416 0.45 -20.49 9.84
C GLY A 416 -0.84 -21.23 9.43
N ALA A 417 -1.89 -21.14 10.25
CA ALA A 417 -3.20 -21.72 9.96
C ALA A 417 -3.88 -21.00 8.78
N GLU A 418 -3.85 -19.66 8.76
CA GLU A 418 -4.36 -18.86 7.63
C GLU A 418 -3.64 -19.21 6.32
N CYS A 419 -2.31 -19.30 6.34
CA CYS A 419 -1.53 -19.71 5.18
C CYS A 419 -1.90 -21.13 4.71
N ALA A 420 -2.13 -22.08 5.64
CA ALA A 420 -2.56 -23.44 5.30
C ALA A 420 -3.95 -23.45 4.65
N ALA A 421 -4.90 -22.67 5.18
CA ALA A 421 -6.25 -22.52 4.64
C ALA A 421 -6.23 -21.88 3.23
N LEU A 422 -5.45 -20.82 3.01
CA LEU A 422 -5.28 -20.20 1.70
C LEU A 422 -4.62 -21.14 0.68
N ARG A 423 -3.59 -21.89 1.09
CA ARG A 423 -2.96 -22.91 0.21
C ARG A 423 -3.96 -23.99 -0.22
N ALA A 424 -4.86 -24.40 0.67
CA ALA A 424 -5.87 -25.39 0.34
C ALA A 424 -6.86 -24.89 -0.72
N LEU A 425 -7.16 -23.59 -0.74
CA LEU A 425 -8.02 -22.95 -1.74
C LEU A 425 -7.33 -22.72 -3.09
N ASN A 426 -6.00 -22.67 -3.10
CA ASN A 426 -5.20 -22.30 -4.29
C ASN A 426 -4.54 -23.53 -4.95
N LYS A 427 -4.93 -24.73 -4.53
CA LYS A 427 -4.54 -26.03 -5.15
C LYS A 427 -5.48 -26.45 -6.30
#